data_255c29c13a82b9f4fdaa17662717126e
#
_entry.id   255c29c13a82b9f4fdaa17662717126e
#
_cell.length_a   1.000
_cell.length_b   1.000
_cell.length_c   1.000
_cell.angle_alpha   90.00
_cell.angle_beta   90.00
_cell.angle_gamma   90.00
#
_symmetry.space_group_name_H-M   'P 1'
#
loop_
_entity.id
_entity.type
_entity.pdbx_description
1 polymer ?
#
loop_
_entity_poly.entity_id
_entity_poly.type
_entity_poly.pdbx_seq_one_letter_code
_entity_poly.pdbx_strand_id
1 'polypeptide(L)'
;MLFKHKGTKKVPPNQAFNENLVNNSPLNVTVSIYKSYRDNVGTKCNLLAFLTSNRYRQQVEAIRTVTDKKQRDNLKSKLPAVTVSGLFDKRNLQSSCTPTNLLCLDFDNVPDLTALFDYLTTLPFIAFVGYSVSGKGIFAIVPIQSTKNFLAHFHALERDFLTAGYQIDPACKDVTRLRGASYTERPYINHTASTYTETAAAPAAAATPTPQTTPRPKHDTNTTPTDKAVQIAIDSATKKGLMFADGSRTNYTVFVAGLLNRFGIEQNEAFYALDSV
;
A
#
# COMPACT_ATOMS: atom_id res chain seq x y z
N MET A 1 2.65 1.57 44.73
CA MET A 1 3.47 0.38 44.36
C MET A 1 4.16 0.71 43.06
N LEU A 2 5.47 1.02 43.11
CA LEU A 2 6.26 1.43 41.95
C LEU A 2 6.72 0.19 41.16
N PHE A 3 6.32 0.08 39.93
CA PHE A 3 6.90 -0.93 39.02
C PHE A 3 8.27 -0.44 38.52
N LYS A 4 9.31 -1.06 39.02
CA LYS A 4 10.70 -0.89 38.54
C LYS A 4 10.82 -1.46 37.14
N HIS A 5 11.13 -0.62 36.16
CA HIS A 5 11.64 -1.05 34.87
C HIS A 5 12.98 -1.74 35.04
N LYS A 6 13.04 -3.04 34.75
CA LYS A 6 14.27 -3.81 34.66
C LYS A 6 14.63 -4.07 33.20
N GLY A 7 15.81 -3.59 32.83
CA GLY A 7 16.70 -4.30 31.91
C GLY A 7 16.49 -4.03 30.43
N THR A 8 17.21 -3.03 29.89
CA THR A 8 17.65 -2.98 28.49
C THR A 8 18.39 -4.27 28.15
N LYS A 9 17.74 -5.18 27.41
CA LYS A 9 18.45 -6.30 26.76
C LYS A 9 19.38 -5.70 25.70
N LYS A 10 20.69 -5.74 25.94
CA LYS A 10 21.72 -5.44 24.93
C LYS A 10 21.48 -6.36 23.74
N VAL A 11 21.28 -5.76 22.57
CA VAL A 11 21.33 -6.47 21.27
C VAL A 11 22.73 -7.09 21.17
N PRO A 12 22.88 -8.40 20.90
CA PRO A 12 24.19 -9.02 20.78
C PRO A 12 24.97 -8.40 19.61
N PRO A 13 26.29 -8.13 19.80
CA PRO A 13 27.13 -7.67 18.72
C PRO A 13 27.37 -8.81 17.73
N ASN A 14 27.25 -8.53 16.43
CA ASN A 14 27.69 -9.34 15.30
C ASN A 14 27.41 -10.86 15.42
N GLN A 15 26.24 -11.28 14.90
CA GLN A 15 26.15 -12.65 14.40
C GLN A 15 27.16 -12.76 13.25
N ALA A 16 28.16 -13.62 13.41
CA ALA A 16 29.08 -14.00 12.34
C ALA A 16 28.27 -14.28 11.09
N PHE A 17 28.71 -13.73 9.96
CA PHE A 17 28.00 -13.83 8.68
C PHE A 17 27.83 -15.32 8.35
N ASN A 18 26.67 -15.88 8.62
CA ASN A 18 26.37 -17.28 8.36
C ASN A 18 25.73 -17.37 6.97
N GLU A 19 26.54 -17.70 5.96
CA GLU A 19 26.12 -17.85 4.58
C GLU A 19 24.89 -18.77 4.42
N ASN A 20 24.80 -19.82 5.21
CA ASN A 20 23.66 -20.73 5.19
C ASN A 20 22.36 -20.05 5.62
N LEU A 21 22.42 -19.16 6.62
CA LEU A 21 21.23 -18.39 7.03
C LEU A 21 20.79 -17.42 5.94
N VAL A 22 21.72 -16.75 5.29
CA VAL A 22 21.43 -15.82 4.19
C VAL A 22 20.85 -16.57 3.00
N ASN A 23 21.42 -17.72 2.63
CA ASN A 23 20.94 -18.51 1.51
C ASN A 23 19.53 -19.07 1.72
N ASN A 24 19.16 -19.40 2.95
CA ASN A 24 17.83 -19.89 3.31
C ASN A 24 16.85 -18.79 3.76
N SER A 25 17.25 -17.52 3.68
CA SER A 25 16.40 -16.41 4.06
C SER A 25 15.16 -16.31 3.17
N PRO A 26 13.97 -16.08 3.72
CA PRO A 26 12.77 -15.81 2.92
C PRO A 26 12.92 -14.55 2.03
N LEU A 27 13.86 -13.66 2.36
CA LEU A 27 14.18 -12.47 1.59
C LEU A 27 15.14 -12.74 0.42
N ASN A 28 15.80 -13.92 0.38
CA ASN A 28 16.74 -14.26 -0.68
C ASN A 28 16.02 -14.79 -1.95
N VAL A 29 15.18 -13.96 -2.52
CA VAL A 29 14.32 -14.27 -3.66
C VAL A 29 14.52 -13.28 -4.80
N THR A 30 14.17 -13.72 -6.01
CA THR A 30 14.20 -12.87 -7.21
C THR A 30 12.87 -12.15 -7.38
N VAL A 31 12.94 -10.84 -7.58
CA VAL A 31 11.81 -9.94 -7.80
C VAL A 31 12.03 -9.08 -9.04
N SER A 32 10.98 -8.36 -9.49
CA SER A 32 11.14 -7.34 -10.51
C SER A 32 11.60 -6.03 -9.91
N ILE A 33 12.64 -5.41 -10.49
CA ILE A 33 13.06 -4.03 -10.20
C ILE A 33 12.75 -3.14 -11.39
N TYR A 34 12.20 -1.98 -11.12
CA TYR A 34 11.83 -0.93 -12.07
C TYR A 34 12.71 0.29 -11.86
N LYS A 35 13.11 0.99 -12.95
CA LYS A 35 13.96 2.18 -12.87
C LYS A 35 13.28 3.33 -12.14
N SER A 36 11.94 3.38 -12.19
CA SER A 36 11.12 4.40 -11.53
C SER A 36 9.73 3.84 -11.21
N TYR A 37 8.94 4.55 -10.42
CA TYR A 37 7.55 4.19 -10.13
C TYR A 37 6.61 4.23 -11.36
N ARG A 38 7.04 4.88 -12.45
CA ARG A 38 6.25 4.98 -13.69
C ARG A 38 6.47 3.84 -14.65
N ASP A 39 7.54 3.08 -14.46
CA ASP A 39 7.86 1.95 -15.34
C ASP A 39 6.94 0.77 -15.04
N ASN A 40 6.61 0.02 -16.08
CA ASN A 40 5.81 -1.20 -15.98
C ASN A 40 6.56 -2.45 -16.46
N VAL A 41 7.74 -2.29 -17.04
CA VAL A 41 8.64 -3.39 -17.43
C VAL A 41 9.86 -3.34 -16.52
N GLY A 42 10.05 -4.41 -15.75
CA GLY A 42 11.15 -4.54 -14.79
C GLY A 42 12.25 -5.47 -15.30
N THR A 43 13.32 -5.53 -14.54
CA THR A 43 14.40 -6.51 -14.68
C THR A 43 14.51 -7.33 -13.39
N LYS A 44 15.24 -8.45 -13.43
CA LYS A 44 15.43 -9.32 -12.26
C LYS A 44 16.37 -8.66 -11.24
N CYS A 45 16.01 -8.75 -9.97
CA CYS A 45 16.82 -8.28 -8.84
C CYS A 45 16.67 -9.24 -7.66
N ASN A 46 17.73 -9.41 -6.88
CA ASN A 46 17.63 -10.09 -5.58
C ASN A 46 17.06 -9.12 -4.54
N LEU A 47 15.97 -9.53 -3.85
CA LEU A 47 15.27 -8.66 -2.91
C LEU A 47 16.14 -8.30 -1.71
N LEU A 48 16.82 -9.26 -1.10
CA LEU A 48 17.68 -9.01 0.07
C LEU A 48 18.78 -8.00 -0.27
N ALA A 49 19.44 -8.18 -1.41
CA ALA A 49 20.47 -7.26 -1.89
C ALA A 49 19.91 -5.84 -2.16
N PHE A 50 18.67 -5.74 -2.66
CA PHE A 50 18.01 -4.45 -2.85
C PHE A 50 17.71 -3.75 -1.51
N LEU A 51 17.16 -4.49 -0.54
CA LEU A 51 16.77 -3.96 0.77
C LEU A 51 17.96 -3.50 1.63
N THR A 52 19.13 -4.15 1.46
CA THR A 52 20.35 -3.85 2.21
C THR A 52 21.31 -2.91 1.48
N SER A 53 20.94 -2.47 0.27
CA SER A 53 21.81 -1.63 -0.56
C SER A 53 21.90 -0.19 -0.06
N ASN A 54 23.12 0.31 0.06
CA ASN A 54 23.41 1.71 0.36
C ASN A 54 23.47 2.61 -0.89
N ARG A 55 23.24 2.03 -2.08
CA ARG A 55 23.40 2.73 -3.37
C ARG A 55 22.60 4.03 -3.47
N TYR A 56 21.42 4.06 -2.87
CA TYR A 56 20.49 5.20 -2.96
C TYR A 56 20.45 6.04 -1.67
N ARG A 57 21.38 5.80 -0.74
CA ARG A 57 21.43 6.49 0.57
C ARG A 57 21.36 8.00 0.42
N GLN A 58 22.25 8.59 -0.37
CA GLN A 58 22.34 10.05 -0.55
C GLN A 58 21.03 10.64 -1.10
N GLN A 59 20.43 9.99 -2.11
CA GLN A 59 19.15 10.43 -2.66
C GLN A 59 18.02 10.35 -1.64
N VAL A 60 17.96 9.27 -0.86
CA VAL A 60 16.94 9.08 0.18
C VAL A 60 17.11 10.09 1.30
N GLU A 61 18.33 10.33 1.77
CA GLU A 61 18.63 11.36 2.79
C GLU A 61 18.25 12.74 2.29
N ALA A 62 18.58 13.09 1.03
CA ALA A 62 18.17 14.35 0.43
C ALA A 62 16.64 14.49 0.32
N ILE A 63 15.91 13.41 -0.04
CA ILE A 63 14.44 13.41 -0.07
C ILE A 63 13.85 13.67 1.32
N ARG A 64 14.47 13.17 2.38
CA ARG A 64 14.02 13.35 3.76
C ARG A 64 14.10 14.78 4.25
N THR A 65 14.99 15.62 3.68
CA THR A 65 15.11 17.05 4.01
C THR A 65 14.06 17.92 3.30
N VAL A 66 13.39 17.39 2.24
CA VAL A 66 12.40 18.15 1.48
C VAL A 66 11.09 18.27 2.27
N THR A 67 10.69 19.49 2.57
CA THR A 67 9.46 19.79 3.31
C THR A 67 8.22 19.80 2.41
N ASP A 68 8.34 20.33 1.18
CA ASP A 68 7.24 20.33 0.22
C ASP A 68 6.86 18.92 -0.23
N LYS A 69 5.59 18.57 -0.04
CA LYS A 69 5.07 17.22 -0.34
C LYS A 69 5.16 16.89 -1.83
N LYS A 70 4.80 17.82 -2.71
CA LYS A 70 4.75 17.59 -4.17
C LYS A 70 6.17 17.38 -4.72
N GLN A 71 7.12 18.19 -4.28
CA GLN A 71 8.53 18.04 -4.64
C GLN A 71 9.09 16.71 -4.13
N ARG A 72 8.82 16.36 -2.87
CA ARG A 72 9.24 15.08 -2.27
C ARG A 72 8.68 13.88 -3.04
N ASP A 73 7.38 13.88 -3.38
CA ASP A 73 6.75 12.80 -4.13
C ASP A 73 7.30 12.69 -5.55
N ASN A 74 7.61 13.82 -6.21
CA ASN A 74 8.29 13.82 -7.50
C ASN A 74 9.70 13.18 -7.42
N LEU A 75 10.48 13.50 -6.39
CA LEU A 75 11.80 12.90 -6.18
C LEU A 75 11.70 11.40 -5.87
N LYS A 76 10.78 11.00 -4.99
CA LYS A 76 10.50 9.58 -4.69
C LYS A 76 10.15 8.79 -5.95
N SER A 77 9.33 9.37 -6.84
CA SER A 77 8.89 8.69 -8.06
C SER A 77 10.01 8.34 -9.03
N LYS A 78 11.17 8.99 -8.90
CA LYS A 78 12.37 8.76 -9.73
C LYS A 78 13.29 7.68 -9.17
N LEU A 79 13.10 7.27 -7.91
CA LEU A 79 13.86 6.18 -7.34
C LEU A 79 13.45 4.84 -7.96
N PRO A 80 14.36 3.88 -8.06
CA PRO A 80 13.98 2.52 -8.43
C PRO A 80 13.09 1.90 -7.35
N ALA A 81 12.27 0.96 -7.79
CA ALA A 81 11.34 0.26 -6.91
C ALA A 81 11.21 -1.21 -7.31
N VAL A 82 10.84 -2.05 -6.37
CA VAL A 82 10.64 -3.49 -6.58
C VAL A 82 9.20 -3.90 -6.27
N THR A 83 8.74 -4.98 -6.91
CA THR A 83 7.52 -5.68 -6.50
C THR A 83 7.90 -6.81 -5.56
N VAL A 84 7.70 -6.61 -4.25
CA VAL A 84 8.11 -7.57 -3.21
C VAL A 84 7.41 -8.93 -3.39
N SER A 85 6.17 -8.92 -3.82
CA SER A 85 5.32 -10.12 -3.85
C SER A 85 5.55 -11.02 -5.07
N GLY A 86 6.39 -10.61 -6.03
CA GLY A 86 6.66 -11.46 -7.18
C GLY A 86 7.60 -10.88 -8.24
N LEU A 87 7.99 -11.78 -9.14
CA LEU A 87 8.66 -11.47 -10.41
C LEU A 87 7.59 -11.41 -11.50
N PHE A 88 7.36 -10.23 -12.08
CA PHE A 88 6.34 -9.95 -13.09
C PHE A 88 6.97 -9.72 -14.47
N ASP A 89 6.35 -10.24 -15.53
CA ASP A 89 6.73 -9.89 -16.91
C ASP A 89 6.40 -8.42 -17.21
N LYS A 90 5.20 -7.99 -16.77
CA LYS A 90 4.78 -6.58 -16.74
C LYS A 90 4.08 -6.33 -15.40
N ARG A 91 4.22 -5.12 -14.85
CA ARG A 91 3.58 -4.74 -13.61
C ARG A 91 2.10 -4.43 -13.80
N ASN A 92 1.30 -5.48 -13.90
CA ASN A 92 -0.17 -5.42 -13.86
C ASN A 92 -0.73 -6.75 -13.35
N LEU A 93 -2.00 -6.77 -12.95
CA LEU A 93 -2.67 -7.94 -12.38
C LEU A 93 -2.94 -9.07 -13.38
N GLN A 94 -2.93 -8.79 -14.69
CA GLN A 94 -3.17 -9.77 -15.75
C GLN A 94 -1.88 -10.43 -16.25
N SER A 95 -0.72 -9.90 -15.89
CA SER A 95 0.56 -10.45 -16.32
C SER A 95 0.93 -11.71 -15.56
N SER A 96 1.71 -12.54 -16.23
CA SER A 96 2.39 -13.68 -15.60
C SER A 96 3.25 -13.20 -14.43
N CYS A 97 3.17 -13.92 -13.31
CA CYS A 97 3.90 -13.64 -12.09
C CYS A 97 4.45 -14.93 -11.49
N THR A 98 5.76 -14.93 -11.19
CA THR A 98 6.36 -15.93 -10.30
C THR A 98 6.28 -15.39 -8.86
N PRO A 99 5.41 -15.95 -8.00
CA PRO A 99 5.20 -15.41 -6.66
C PRO A 99 6.40 -15.67 -5.75
N THR A 100 6.67 -14.73 -4.82
CA THR A 100 7.67 -14.86 -3.76
C THR A 100 7.08 -15.37 -2.45
N ASN A 101 5.77 -15.38 -2.30
CA ASN A 101 5.05 -15.56 -1.05
C ASN A 101 5.47 -14.56 0.04
N LEU A 102 5.75 -13.33 -0.37
CA LEU A 102 6.04 -12.22 0.53
C LEU A 102 4.98 -11.13 0.40
N LEU A 103 4.62 -10.54 1.53
CA LEU A 103 3.72 -9.40 1.62
C LEU A 103 4.47 -8.23 2.26
N CYS A 104 4.40 -7.03 1.63
CA CYS A 104 5.00 -5.82 2.15
C CYS A 104 3.92 -4.94 2.78
N LEU A 105 4.10 -4.61 4.06
CA LEU A 105 3.23 -3.73 4.83
C LEU A 105 3.85 -2.35 4.92
N ASP A 106 3.04 -1.32 4.80
CA ASP A 106 3.41 0.07 5.05
C ASP A 106 2.62 0.62 6.24
N PHE A 107 3.31 1.31 7.14
CA PHE A 107 2.74 2.00 8.30
C PHE A 107 3.09 3.49 8.18
N ASP A 108 2.10 4.28 7.80
CA ASP A 108 2.22 5.73 7.65
C ASP A 108 1.53 6.45 8.81
N ASN A 109 1.98 7.68 9.10
CA ASN A 109 1.38 8.55 10.12
C ASN A 109 1.37 7.95 11.55
N VAL A 110 2.36 7.11 11.87
CA VAL A 110 2.51 6.53 13.20
C VAL A 110 3.13 7.57 14.14
N PRO A 111 2.52 7.85 15.31
CA PRO A 111 3.03 8.84 16.25
C PRO A 111 4.42 8.52 16.80
N ASP A 112 4.69 7.25 17.09
CA ASP A 112 5.97 6.76 17.60
C ASP A 112 6.52 5.65 16.70
N LEU A 113 7.42 6.03 15.80
CA LEU A 113 8.06 5.10 14.88
C LEU A 113 9.00 4.14 15.61
N THR A 114 9.59 4.55 16.74
CA THR A 114 10.51 3.70 17.49
C THR A 114 9.74 2.58 18.18
N ALA A 115 8.64 2.91 18.83
CA ALA A 115 7.78 1.91 19.47
C ALA A 115 7.22 0.91 18.45
N LEU A 116 6.79 1.37 17.25
CA LEU A 116 6.37 0.47 16.19
C LEU A 116 7.51 -0.41 15.69
N PHE A 117 8.71 0.16 15.47
CA PHE A 117 9.87 -0.60 15.02
C PHE A 117 10.21 -1.72 16.01
N ASP A 118 10.27 -1.38 17.30
CA ASP A 118 10.57 -2.35 18.37
C ASP A 118 9.48 -3.43 18.44
N TYR A 119 8.21 -3.05 18.37
CA TYR A 119 7.09 -4.00 18.32
C TYR A 119 7.21 -4.98 17.16
N LEU A 120 7.45 -4.49 15.93
CA LEU A 120 7.59 -5.33 14.75
C LEU A 120 8.74 -6.35 14.90
N THR A 121 9.83 -5.98 15.55
CA THR A 121 10.98 -6.89 15.75
C THR A 121 10.69 -8.03 16.75
N THR A 122 9.62 -7.93 17.54
CA THR A 122 9.20 -9.01 18.46
C THR A 122 8.37 -10.09 17.77
N LEU A 123 7.84 -9.79 16.59
CA LEU A 123 6.94 -10.71 15.87
C LEU A 123 7.76 -11.73 15.06
N PRO A 124 7.57 -13.04 15.29
CA PRO A 124 8.40 -14.08 14.67
C PRO A 124 8.25 -14.17 13.15
N PHE A 125 7.14 -13.70 12.60
CA PHE A 125 6.85 -13.70 11.17
C PHE A 125 7.31 -12.44 10.44
N ILE A 126 7.95 -11.48 11.10
CA ILE A 126 8.55 -10.33 10.43
C ILE A 126 9.95 -10.69 9.93
N ALA A 127 10.14 -10.64 8.60
CA ALA A 127 11.44 -10.93 7.98
C ALA A 127 12.30 -9.66 7.83
N PHE A 128 11.69 -8.49 7.64
CA PHE A 128 12.38 -7.22 7.45
C PHE A 128 11.59 -6.07 8.05
N VAL A 129 12.30 -5.11 8.66
CA VAL A 129 11.76 -3.80 9.04
C VAL A 129 12.73 -2.71 8.62
N GLY A 130 12.20 -1.66 7.98
CA GLY A 130 12.97 -0.49 7.59
C GLY A 130 12.13 0.78 7.50
N TYR A 131 12.80 1.93 7.51
CA TYR A 131 12.12 3.21 7.35
C TYR A 131 11.74 3.45 5.89
N SER A 132 10.58 4.06 5.68
CA SER A 132 10.11 4.49 4.37
C SER A 132 11.07 5.50 3.74
N VAL A 133 10.93 5.76 2.43
CA VAL A 133 11.75 6.75 1.72
C VAL A 133 11.70 8.12 2.38
N SER A 134 10.53 8.54 2.85
CA SER A 134 10.35 9.84 3.54
C SER A 134 10.92 9.87 4.96
N GLY A 135 11.24 8.72 5.54
CA GLY A 135 11.62 8.60 6.95
C GLY A 135 10.47 8.82 7.94
N LYS A 136 9.24 9.03 7.44
CA LYS A 136 8.05 9.33 8.26
C LYS A 136 7.12 8.11 8.44
N GLY A 137 7.54 6.96 8.01
CA GLY A 137 6.82 5.69 8.14
C GLY A 137 7.78 4.52 8.17
N ILE A 138 7.25 3.37 8.46
CA ILE A 138 7.96 2.09 8.52
C ILE A 138 7.32 1.15 7.49
N PHE A 139 8.14 0.30 6.90
CA PHE A 139 7.64 -0.84 6.16
C PHE A 139 8.18 -2.14 6.73
N ALA A 140 7.39 -3.19 6.63
CA ALA A 140 7.78 -4.52 7.05
C ALA A 140 7.49 -5.54 5.94
N ILE A 141 8.26 -6.63 5.91
CA ILE A 141 8.05 -7.73 4.96
C ILE A 141 7.73 -9.00 5.76
N VAL A 142 6.66 -9.66 5.34
CA VAL A 142 6.08 -10.85 5.98
C VAL A 142 6.08 -12.01 4.99
N PRO A 143 6.73 -13.13 5.28
CA PRO A 143 6.50 -14.39 4.56
C PRO A 143 5.07 -14.89 4.82
N ILE A 144 4.30 -15.15 3.77
CA ILE A 144 2.93 -15.67 3.83
C ILE A 144 2.85 -17.07 3.24
N GLN A 145 1.88 -17.85 3.66
CA GLN A 145 1.75 -19.24 3.22
C GLN A 145 1.58 -19.38 1.70
N SER A 146 0.80 -18.50 1.09
CA SER A 146 0.55 -18.56 -0.35
C SER A 146 0.09 -17.23 -0.93
N THR A 147 0.72 -16.81 -2.01
CA THR A 147 0.29 -15.64 -2.78
C THR A 147 -1.09 -15.87 -3.45
N LYS A 148 -1.57 -17.11 -3.60
CA LYS A 148 -2.94 -17.38 -4.06
C LYS A 148 -3.99 -16.83 -3.09
N ASN A 149 -3.66 -16.77 -1.80
CA ASN A 149 -4.53 -16.22 -0.75
C ASN A 149 -4.04 -14.84 -0.27
N PHE A 150 -3.33 -14.10 -1.12
CA PHE A 150 -2.66 -12.84 -0.77
C PHE A 150 -3.60 -11.87 -0.04
N LEU A 151 -4.78 -11.65 -0.60
CA LEU A 151 -5.77 -10.73 -0.02
C LEU A 151 -6.29 -11.21 1.33
N ALA A 152 -6.50 -12.52 1.51
CA ALA A 152 -6.96 -13.09 2.77
C ALA A 152 -5.87 -12.98 3.87
N HIS A 153 -4.59 -13.18 3.51
CA HIS A 153 -3.47 -12.93 4.43
C HIS A 153 -3.35 -11.43 4.78
N PHE A 154 -3.53 -10.55 3.78
CA PHE A 154 -3.53 -9.10 4.04
C PHE A 154 -4.60 -8.71 5.05
N HIS A 155 -5.85 -9.17 4.90
CA HIS A 155 -6.93 -8.85 5.83
C HIS A 155 -6.73 -9.44 7.23
N ALA A 156 -6.10 -10.61 7.34
CA ALA A 156 -5.74 -11.15 8.64
C ALA A 156 -4.68 -10.27 9.34
N LEU A 157 -3.62 -9.87 8.61
CA LEU A 157 -2.59 -8.96 9.12
C LEU A 157 -3.19 -7.59 9.47
N GLU A 158 -4.07 -7.04 8.63
CA GLU A 158 -4.76 -5.76 8.89
C GLU A 158 -5.54 -5.82 10.20
N ARG A 159 -6.31 -6.88 10.44
CA ARG A 159 -7.03 -7.12 11.71
C ARG A 159 -6.07 -7.22 12.90
N ASP A 160 -5.01 -8.01 12.77
CA ASP A 160 -4.08 -8.28 13.87
C ASP A 160 -3.31 -7.02 14.26
N PHE A 161 -2.83 -6.24 13.30
CA PHE A 161 -2.17 -4.97 13.56
C PHE A 161 -3.12 -3.90 14.08
N LEU A 162 -4.36 -3.84 13.57
CA LEU A 162 -5.38 -2.92 14.10
C LEU A 162 -5.69 -3.23 15.56
N THR A 163 -5.77 -4.51 15.94
CA THR A 163 -5.95 -4.95 17.34
C THR A 163 -4.77 -4.52 18.22
N ALA A 164 -3.57 -4.47 17.67
CA ALA A 164 -2.36 -3.98 18.34
C ALA A 164 -2.25 -2.45 18.35
N GLY A 165 -3.21 -1.73 17.77
CA GLY A 165 -3.23 -0.26 17.71
C GLY A 165 -2.48 0.35 16.53
N TYR A 166 -2.08 -0.45 15.53
CA TYR A 166 -1.37 0.00 14.34
C TYR A 166 -2.20 -0.19 13.08
N GLN A 167 -2.26 0.84 12.25
CA GLN A 167 -2.98 0.79 10.98
C GLN A 167 -2.02 0.56 9.82
N ILE A 168 -2.29 -0.47 9.00
CA ILE A 168 -1.58 -0.73 7.75
C ILE A 168 -2.19 0.13 6.64
N ASP A 169 -1.37 0.63 5.70
CA ASP A 169 -1.87 1.27 4.48
C ASP A 169 -2.69 0.25 3.65
N PRO A 170 -4.00 0.50 3.43
CA PRO A 170 -4.86 -0.42 2.67
C PRO A 170 -4.37 -0.70 1.24
N ALA A 171 -3.52 0.16 0.66
CA ALA A 171 -2.95 -0.09 -0.66
C ALA A 171 -1.96 -1.27 -0.69
N CYS A 172 -1.51 -1.78 0.47
CA CYS A 172 -0.67 -2.98 0.57
C CYS A 172 -1.39 -4.28 0.15
N LYS A 173 -2.72 -4.24 -0.02
CA LYS A 173 -3.51 -5.35 -0.59
C LYS A 173 -3.23 -5.61 -2.09
N ASP A 174 -2.54 -4.70 -2.78
CA ASP A 174 -2.17 -4.85 -4.19
C ASP A 174 -0.85 -5.63 -4.31
N VAL A 175 -0.92 -6.83 -4.90
CA VAL A 175 0.24 -7.71 -5.13
C VAL A 175 1.29 -7.07 -6.06
N THR A 176 0.90 -6.09 -6.90
CA THR A 176 1.79 -5.35 -7.80
C THR A 176 2.37 -4.08 -7.19
N ARG A 177 2.09 -3.85 -5.88
CA ARG A 177 2.56 -2.65 -5.19
C ARG A 177 4.08 -2.53 -5.23
N LEU A 178 4.53 -1.32 -5.53
CA LEU A 178 5.95 -0.99 -5.56
C LEU A 178 6.47 -0.61 -4.17
N ARG A 179 7.59 -1.21 -3.80
CA ARG A 179 8.43 -0.77 -2.70
C ARG A 179 9.65 -0.02 -3.25
N GLY A 180 9.74 1.28 -3.02
CA GLY A 180 10.85 2.13 -3.47
C GLY A 180 12.14 1.84 -2.74
N ALA A 181 13.26 2.08 -3.41
CA ALA A 181 14.56 2.09 -2.75
C ALA A 181 14.52 3.05 -1.56
N SER A 182 14.88 2.54 -0.39
CA SER A 182 14.95 3.29 0.84
C SER A 182 16.29 3.04 1.53
N TYR A 183 16.55 3.75 2.61
CA TYR A 183 17.73 3.58 3.42
C TYR A 183 17.35 3.53 4.91
N THR A 184 17.88 2.53 5.59
CA THR A 184 17.81 2.36 7.05
C THR A 184 19.20 1.98 7.53
N GLU A 185 19.77 2.76 8.43
CA GLU A 185 21.15 2.54 8.88
C GLU A 185 21.32 1.15 9.54
N ARG A 186 20.30 0.75 10.31
CA ARG A 186 20.25 -0.55 10.99
C ARG A 186 18.87 -1.18 10.76
N PRO A 187 18.62 -1.75 9.58
CA PRO A 187 17.36 -2.43 9.34
C PRO A 187 17.30 -3.70 10.21
N TYR A 188 16.10 -4.08 10.60
CA TYR A 188 15.90 -5.41 11.17
C TYR A 188 15.79 -6.42 10.05
N ILE A 189 16.53 -7.54 10.19
CA ILE A 189 16.54 -8.65 9.24
C ILE A 189 16.45 -9.95 10.03
N ASN A 190 15.39 -10.73 9.76
CA ASN A 190 15.21 -12.05 10.32
C ASN A 190 15.24 -13.09 9.19
N HIS A 191 16.38 -13.74 9.03
CA HIS A 191 16.58 -14.77 8.00
C HIS A 191 15.81 -16.07 8.29
N THR A 192 15.29 -16.23 9.51
CA THR A 192 14.53 -17.40 9.96
C THR A 192 13.09 -17.04 10.30
N ALA A 193 12.57 -15.95 9.71
CA ALA A 193 11.20 -15.52 9.96
C ALA A 193 10.21 -16.65 9.63
N SER A 194 9.29 -16.89 10.54
CA SER A 194 8.24 -17.87 10.33
C SER A 194 7.23 -17.41 9.28
N THR A 195 6.61 -18.36 8.59
CA THR A 195 5.56 -18.06 7.64
C THR A 195 4.26 -17.70 8.38
N TYR A 196 3.65 -16.57 8.02
CA TYR A 196 2.33 -16.19 8.50
C TYR A 196 1.26 -16.99 7.76
N THR A 197 0.42 -17.71 8.50
CA THR A 197 -0.56 -18.68 7.96
C THR A 197 -2.01 -18.22 8.07
N GLU A 198 -2.28 -17.22 8.95
CA GLU A 198 -3.65 -16.77 9.18
C GLU A 198 -4.26 -16.12 7.94
N THR A 199 -5.55 -16.32 7.77
CA THR A 199 -6.36 -15.73 6.70
C THR A 199 -7.64 -15.15 7.28
N ALA A 200 -8.14 -14.08 6.68
CA ALA A 200 -9.43 -13.49 7.01
C ALA A 200 -10.18 -13.09 5.73
N ALA A 201 -11.50 -13.12 5.79
CA ALA A 201 -12.32 -12.47 4.79
C ALA A 201 -12.08 -10.94 4.86
N ALA A 202 -12.35 -10.24 3.74
CA ALA A 202 -12.41 -8.78 3.79
C ALA A 202 -13.29 -8.34 4.96
N PRO A 203 -12.91 -7.30 5.72
CA PRO A 203 -13.82 -6.72 6.69
C PRO A 203 -15.17 -6.51 5.99
N ALA A 204 -16.25 -7.01 6.56
CA ALA A 204 -17.57 -6.71 6.04
C ALA A 204 -17.61 -5.18 5.93
N ALA A 205 -17.79 -4.66 4.73
CA ALA A 205 -18.04 -3.25 4.56
C ALA A 205 -19.12 -2.94 5.59
N ALA A 206 -18.85 -2.01 6.53
CA ALA A 206 -19.80 -1.64 7.56
C ALA A 206 -21.12 -1.55 6.84
N ALA A 207 -22.07 -2.41 7.20
CA ALA A 207 -23.26 -2.63 6.43
C ALA A 207 -23.86 -1.27 6.10
N THR A 208 -23.62 -0.80 4.89
CA THR A 208 -24.38 0.30 4.35
C THR A 208 -25.80 -0.17 4.51
N PRO A 209 -26.67 0.51 5.26
CA PRO A 209 -28.02 0.03 5.46
C PRO A 209 -28.54 -0.36 4.08
N THR A 210 -28.92 -1.62 3.93
CA THR A 210 -29.49 -2.11 2.68
C THR A 210 -30.57 -1.12 2.28
N PRO A 211 -30.48 -0.50 1.10
CA PRO A 211 -31.54 0.42 0.69
C PRO A 211 -32.83 -0.40 0.69
N GLN A 212 -33.74 -0.09 1.62
CA GLN A 212 -35.09 -0.58 1.51
C GLN A 212 -35.57 -0.13 0.15
N THR A 213 -35.87 -1.09 -0.71
CA THR A 213 -36.53 -0.84 -2.00
C THR A 213 -37.88 -0.21 -1.74
N THR A 214 -37.89 1.10 -1.57
CA THR A 214 -39.12 1.85 -1.71
C THR A 214 -39.51 1.86 -3.21
N PRO A 215 -40.76 1.63 -3.55
CA PRO A 215 -41.20 1.62 -4.96
C PRO A 215 -40.84 2.95 -5.62
N ARG A 216 -40.20 2.86 -6.78
CA ARG A 216 -39.82 4.00 -7.65
C ARG A 216 -41.00 4.96 -7.86
N PRO A 217 -40.89 6.25 -7.52
CA PRO A 217 -41.83 7.26 -8.00
C PRO A 217 -41.77 7.31 -9.52
N LYS A 218 -42.93 7.34 -10.20
CA LYS A 218 -43.04 7.57 -11.64
C LYS A 218 -42.51 8.96 -11.95
N HIS A 219 -41.60 9.02 -12.93
CA HIS A 219 -40.93 10.21 -13.41
C HIS A 219 -41.92 11.18 -14.05
N ASP A 220 -42.21 12.30 -13.40
CA ASP A 220 -42.80 13.50 -14.02
C ASP A 220 -41.66 14.38 -14.54
N THR A 221 -41.85 14.95 -15.73
CA THR A 221 -40.88 15.71 -16.53
C THR A 221 -40.53 17.10 -15.96
N ASN A 222 -40.23 17.18 -14.65
CA ASN A 222 -39.62 18.35 -14.03
C ASN A 222 -38.19 17.99 -13.57
N THR A 223 -37.19 18.69 -14.11
CA THR A 223 -35.78 18.56 -13.74
C THR A 223 -35.62 18.59 -12.22
N THR A 224 -35.20 17.48 -11.66
CA THR A 224 -34.99 17.35 -10.21
C THR A 224 -33.75 18.16 -9.78
N PRO A 225 -33.60 18.50 -8.49
CA PRO A 225 -32.34 19.09 -7.96
C PRO A 225 -31.09 18.24 -8.29
N THR A 226 -31.26 16.94 -8.36
CA THR A 226 -30.19 15.97 -8.72
C THR A 226 -29.77 16.13 -10.18
N ASP A 227 -30.69 16.26 -11.13
CA ASP A 227 -30.36 16.44 -12.54
C ASP A 227 -29.57 17.73 -12.79
N LYS A 228 -29.91 18.80 -12.08
CA LYS A 228 -29.14 20.07 -12.12
C LYS A 228 -27.73 19.90 -11.55
N ALA A 229 -27.58 19.18 -10.46
CA ALA A 229 -26.28 18.92 -9.86
C ALA A 229 -25.39 18.05 -10.77
N VAL A 230 -25.98 17.05 -11.43
CA VAL A 230 -25.30 16.22 -12.44
C VAL A 230 -24.82 17.05 -13.60
N GLN A 231 -25.68 17.91 -14.16
CA GLN A 231 -25.29 18.77 -15.27
C GLN A 231 -24.16 19.74 -14.89
N ILE A 232 -24.23 20.36 -13.72
CA ILE A 232 -23.15 21.23 -13.20
C ILE A 232 -21.82 20.46 -13.05
N ALA A 233 -21.87 19.20 -12.59
CA ALA A 233 -20.70 18.37 -12.44
C ALA A 233 -20.06 18.00 -13.79
N ILE A 234 -20.88 17.67 -14.79
CA ILE A 234 -20.46 17.38 -16.17
C ILE A 234 -19.86 18.62 -16.83
N ASP A 235 -20.53 19.77 -16.76
CA ASP A 235 -20.06 21.04 -17.31
C ASP A 235 -18.72 21.46 -16.67
N SER A 236 -18.57 21.20 -15.37
CA SER A 236 -17.32 21.47 -14.64
C SER A 236 -16.17 20.56 -15.07
N ALA A 237 -16.47 19.29 -15.39
CA ALA A 237 -15.50 18.36 -15.95
C ALA A 237 -15.05 18.81 -17.34
N THR A 238 -16.00 19.16 -18.19
CA THR A 238 -15.75 19.65 -19.57
C THR A 238 -14.91 20.91 -19.56
N LYS A 239 -15.21 21.88 -18.70
CA LYS A 239 -14.42 23.12 -18.53
C LYS A 239 -12.98 22.85 -18.11
N LYS A 240 -12.71 21.72 -17.44
CA LYS A 240 -11.36 21.27 -17.07
C LYS A 240 -10.69 20.41 -18.15
N GLY A 241 -11.31 20.23 -19.30
CA GLY A 241 -10.79 19.38 -20.38
C GLY A 241 -10.85 17.88 -20.07
N LEU A 242 -11.67 17.49 -19.09
CA LEU A 242 -11.91 16.09 -18.77
C LEU A 242 -13.08 15.60 -19.64
N MET A 243 -12.84 14.52 -20.42
CA MET A 243 -13.86 13.92 -21.27
C MET A 243 -14.02 12.44 -20.91
N PHE A 244 -15.24 11.92 -21.05
CA PHE A 244 -15.52 10.49 -20.89
C PHE A 244 -15.11 9.76 -22.17
N ALA A 245 -13.80 9.51 -22.31
CA ALA A 245 -13.19 8.88 -23.48
C ALA A 245 -12.16 7.82 -23.07
N ASP A 246 -11.80 6.94 -23.99
CA ASP A 246 -10.80 5.90 -23.74
C ASP A 246 -9.48 6.52 -23.27
N GLY A 247 -8.95 5.98 -22.16
CA GLY A 247 -7.74 6.48 -21.50
C GLY A 247 -7.97 7.59 -20.47
N SER A 248 -9.14 8.27 -20.43
CA SER A 248 -9.45 9.33 -19.47
C SER A 248 -10.70 9.07 -18.61
N ARG A 249 -11.40 7.94 -18.82
CA ARG A 249 -12.65 7.59 -18.12
C ARG A 249 -12.52 7.67 -16.59
N THR A 250 -11.46 7.11 -16.04
CA THR A 250 -11.25 7.10 -14.58
C THR A 250 -11.15 8.51 -14.00
N ASN A 251 -10.39 9.40 -14.63
CA ASN A 251 -10.23 10.78 -14.17
C ASN A 251 -11.52 11.57 -14.25
N TYR A 252 -12.27 11.39 -15.34
CA TYR A 252 -13.60 11.98 -15.53
C TYR A 252 -14.57 11.51 -14.45
N THR A 253 -14.71 10.19 -14.29
CA THR A 253 -15.64 9.59 -13.32
C THR A 253 -15.33 10.00 -11.89
N VAL A 254 -14.04 9.96 -11.47
CA VAL A 254 -13.61 10.38 -10.13
C VAL A 254 -13.90 11.86 -9.88
N PHE A 255 -13.69 12.73 -10.89
CA PHE A 255 -13.96 14.15 -10.76
C PHE A 255 -15.46 14.43 -10.62
N VAL A 256 -16.29 13.84 -11.48
CA VAL A 256 -17.77 14.02 -11.46
C VAL A 256 -18.35 13.46 -10.18
N ALA A 257 -17.99 12.24 -9.78
CA ALA A 257 -18.44 11.62 -8.53
C ALA A 257 -18.03 12.44 -7.29
N GLY A 258 -16.83 12.99 -7.28
CA GLY A 258 -16.36 13.87 -6.22
C GLY A 258 -17.16 15.18 -6.09
N LEU A 259 -17.63 15.74 -7.21
CA LEU A 259 -18.52 16.92 -7.19
C LEU A 259 -19.93 16.57 -6.71
N LEU A 260 -20.50 15.47 -7.21
CA LEU A 260 -21.83 15.02 -6.79
C LEU A 260 -21.89 14.74 -5.28
N ASN A 261 -20.85 14.10 -4.74
CA ASN A 261 -20.73 13.89 -3.29
C ASN A 261 -20.67 15.23 -2.51
N ARG A 262 -19.98 16.25 -3.03
CA ARG A 262 -19.97 17.59 -2.41
C ARG A 262 -21.34 18.30 -2.47
N PHE A 263 -22.17 17.98 -3.46
CA PHE A 263 -23.55 18.46 -3.56
C PHE A 263 -24.52 17.66 -2.67
N GLY A 264 -24.04 16.66 -1.94
CA GLY A 264 -24.84 15.82 -1.06
C GLY A 264 -25.69 14.79 -1.81
N ILE A 265 -25.34 14.48 -3.07
CA ILE A 265 -26.01 13.45 -3.86
C ILE A 265 -25.46 12.08 -3.45
N GLU A 266 -26.33 11.17 -3.06
CA GLU A 266 -25.95 9.81 -2.68
C GLU A 266 -25.44 9.02 -3.89
N GLN A 267 -24.52 8.07 -3.64
CA GLN A 267 -23.81 7.33 -4.67
C GLN A 267 -24.76 6.62 -5.66
N ASN A 268 -25.83 6.02 -5.15
CA ASN A 268 -26.81 5.32 -6.01
C ASN A 268 -27.58 6.28 -6.88
N GLU A 269 -27.96 7.45 -6.35
CA GLU A 269 -28.66 8.49 -7.07
C GLU A 269 -27.78 9.12 -8.15
N ALA A 270 -26.51 9.36 -7.83
CA ALA A 270 -25.49 9.82 -8.77
C ALA A 270 -25.26 8.82 -9.91
N PHE A 271 -25.23 7.54 -9.60
CA PHE A 271 -25.05 6.48 -10.60
C PHE A 271 -26.20 6.44 -11.60
N TYR A 272 -27.46 6.44 -11.12
CA TYR A 272 -28.65 6.44 -12.01
C TYR A 272 -28.75 7.70 -12.86
N ALA A 273 -28.36 8.85 -12.31
CA ALA A 273 -28.40 10.11 -13.05
C ALA A 273 -27.30 10.18 -14.14
N LEU A 274 -26.14 9.57 -13.92
CA LEU A 274 -25.06 9.48 -14.91
C LEU A 274 -25.32 8.44 -15.99
N ASP A 275 -26.07 7.37 -15.70
CA ASP A 275 -26.42 6.32 -16.66
C ASP A 275 -27.53 6.76 -17.65
N SER A 276 -28.14 7.89 -17.37
CA SER A 276 -29.22 8.49 -18.20
C SER A 276 -28.73 9.62 -19.13
N VAL A 277 -27.42 9.93 -19.12
CA VAL A 277 -26.75 10.94 -19.95
C VAL A 277 -25.82 10.31 -20.96
#